data_9ad6bb54ac7f545c878cffaa1b5e1930
#
_entry.id   9ad6bb54ac7f545c878cffaa1b5e1930
#
_cell.length_a   1.000
_cell.length_b   1.000
_cell.length_c   1.000
_cell.angle_alpha   90.00
_cell.angle_beta   90.00
_cell.angle_gamma   90.00
#
_symmetry.space_group_name_H-M   'P 1'
#
loop_
_entity.id
_entity.type
_entity.pdbx_description
1 polymer ?
#
loop_
_entity_poly.entity_id
_entity_poly.type
_entity_poly.pdbx_seq_one_letter_code
_entity_poly.pdbx_strand_id
1 'polypeptide(L)'
;MHLFFYGVLLQGSAVWPILRGLGPGRAATTRGALYALPDPLGWYPALIPGDGAGAGLILGRVHRAGEIDLGALDAFEGADYVRRPVPVAVEGQSLWAEAYVWAMPLPLGAEPIVHGDFSRWLSETGRAPYRGP
;
A
#
# COMPACT_ATOMS: atom_id res chain seq x y z
N MET A 1 13.86 -7.52 -7.81
CA MET A 1 13.28 -7.02 -6.56
C MET A 1 11.78 -7.22 -6.56
N HIS A 2 11.19 -7.19 -5.40
CA HIS A 2 9.73 -7.31 -5.24
C HIS A 2 9.16 -6.01 -4.68
N LEU A 3 7.91 -5.73 -5.05
CA LEU A 3 7.11 -4.62 -4.51
C LEU A 3 5.88 -5.19 -3.83
N PHE A 4 5.53 -4.65 -2.67
CA PHE A 4 4.33 -5.00 -1.94
C PHE A 4 3.35 -3.83 -1.98
N PHE A 5 2.17 -4.07 -2.55
CA PHE A 5 1.09 -3.08 -2.61
C PHE A 5 -0.05 -3.50 -1.71
N TYR A 6 -0.44 -2.62 -0.82
CA TYR A 6 -1.51 -2.85 0.16
C TYR A 6 -2.74 -1.96 -0.09
N GLY A 7 -2.69 -1.12 -1.11
CA GLY A 7 -3.81 -0.34 -1.59
C GLY A 7 -4.51 -0.99 -2.77
N VAL A 8 -5.33 -0.22 -3.48
CA VAL A 8 -5.98 -0.68 -4.69
C VAL A 8 -5.24 -0.13 -5.90
N LEU A 9 -4.90 -1.01 -6.84
CA LEU A 9 -4.28 -0.63 -8.11
C LEU A 9 -5.40 -0.49 -9.14
N LEU A 10 -5.86 0.75 -9.32
CA LEU A 10 -7.02 1.00 -10.17
C LEU A 10 -6.59 1.16 -11.62
N GLN A 11 -7.11 0.31 -12.50
CA GLN A 11 -6.94 0.45 -13.93
C GLN A 11 -7.53 1.79 -14.37
N GLY A 12 -6.81 2.53 -15.22
CA GLY A 12 -7.20 3.86 -15.67
C GLY A 12 -6.79 4.99 -14.73
N SER A 13 -6.19 4.69 -13.57
CA SER A 13 -5.62 5.71 -12.68
C SER A 13 -4.28 6.21 -13.22
N ALA A 14 -3.79 7.32 -12.67
CA ALA A 14 -2.51 7.92 -13.08
C ALA A 14 -1.30 7.02 -12.84
N VAL A 15 -1.38 6.09 -11.89
CA VAL A 15 -0.29 5.16 -11.60
C VAL A 15 -0.21 4.02 -12.62
N TRP A 16 -1.30 3.72 -13.30
CA TRP A 16 -1.39 2.53 -14.15
C TRP A 16 -0.31 2.47 -15.25
N PRO A 17 -0.02 3.56 -16.00
CA PRO A 17 1.05 3.52 -16.98
C PRO A 17 2.43 3.22 -16.39
N ILE A 18 2.69 3.68 -15.16
CA ILE A 18 3.96 3.44 -14.46
C ILE A 18 4.11 1.96 -14.13
N LEU A 19 3.02 1.29 -13.79
CA LEU A 19 3.01 -0.11 -13.39
C LEU A 19 2.99 -1.10 -14.56
N ARG A 20 2.95 -0.59 -15.78
CA ARG A 20 3.00 -1.45 -16.97
C ARG A 20 4.31 -2.23 -16.99
N GLY A 21 4.23 -3.54 -17.12
CA GLY A 21 5.40 -4.42 -17.05
C GLY A 21 5.63 -5.01 -15.67
N LEU A 22 4.83 -4.61 -14.67
CA LEU A 22 4.85 -5.26 -13.37
C LEU A 22 4.46 -6.73 -13.51
N GLY A 23 5.18 -7.62 -12.82
CA GLY A 23 4.85 -9.05 -12.81
C GLY A 23 3.48 -9.32 -12.17
N PRO A 24 2.99 -10.55 -12.30
CA PRO A 24 1.70 -10.90 -11.69
C PRO A 24 1.77 -10.80 -10.17
N GLY A 25 0.65 -10.40 -9.55
CA GLY A 25 0.55 -10.26 -8.12
C GLY A 25 0.19 -11.57 -7.43
N ARG A 26 0.77 -11.79 -6.27
CA ARG A 26 0.46 -12.92 -5.38
C ARG A 26 0.01 -12.36 -4.04
N ALA A 27 -1.01 -12.98 -3.45
CA ALA A 27 -1.48 -12.60 -2.13
C ALA A 27 -0.34 -12.68 -1.11
N ALA A 28 -0.19 -11.65 -0.31
CA ALA A 28 0.89 -11.54 0.66
C ALA A 28 0.43 -10.74 1.86
N THR A 29 1.13 -10.92 2.98
CA THR A 29 0.88 -10.13 4.18
C THR A 29 2.18 -9.57 4.72
N THR A 30 2.08 -8.44 5.39
CA THR A 30 3.17 -7.90 6.19
C THR A 30 2.63 -7.51 7.55
N ARG A 31 3.51 -7.26 8.51
CA ARG A 31 3.09 -6.86 9.84
C ARG A 31 3.23 -5.35 10.01
N GLY A 32 2.18 -4.72 10.54
CA GLY A 32 2.18 -3.29 10.77
C GLY A 32 0.81 -2.79 11.18
N ALA A 33 0.65 -1.48 11.21
CA ALA A 33 -0.63 -0.81 11.42
C ALA A 33 -1.05 -0.16 10.11
N LEU A 34 -2.33 -0.26 9.78
CA LEU A 34 -2.91 0.30 8.56
C LEU A 34 -3.94 1.36 8.93
N TYR A 35 -3.85 2.48 8.26
CA TYR A 35 -4.80 3.59 8.42
C TYR A 35 -5.36 3.99 7.06
N ALA A 36 -6.60 4.47 7.07
CA ALA A 36 -7.19 5.15 5.92
C ALA A 36 -7.08 6.65 6.15
N LEU A 37 -6.53 7.36 5.18
CA LEU A 37 -6.32 8.80 5.26
C LEU A 37 -7.30 9.53 4.33
N PRO A 38 -8.02 10.54 4.85
CA PRO A 38 -8.99 11.27 4.04
C PRO A 38 -8.32 12.29 3.13
N ASP A 39 -8.85 12.42 1.92
CA ASP A 39 -8.51 13.45 0.96
C ASP A 39 -9.81 13.90 0.28
N PRO A 40 -9.93 15.15 -0.19
CA PRO A 40 -11.11 15.58 -0.91
C PRO A 40 -11.47 14.70 -2.12
N LEU A 41 -10.50 14.04 -2.71
CA LEU A 41 -10.66 13.18 -3.88
C LEU A 41 -10.81 11.69 -3.53
N GLY A 42 -10.89 11.34 -2.27
CA GLY A 42 -11.07 9.96 -1.83
C GLY A 42 -10.11 9.57 -0.72
N TRP A 43 -10.07 8.28 -0.39
CA TRP A 43 -9.28 7.76 0.72
C TRP A 43 -8.08 6.97 0.19
N TYR A 44 -6.96 7.06 0.90
CA TYR A 44 -5.77 6.31 0.55
C TYR A 44 -5.18 5.63 1.79
N PRO A 45 -4.50 4.48 1.61
CA PRO A 45 -3.99 3.72 2.74
C PRO A 45 -2.61 4.20 3.17
N ALA A 46 -2.33 4.07 4.46
CA ALA A 46 -1.03 4.38 5.03
C ALA A 46 -0.59 3.23 5.92
N LEU A 47 0.55 2.65 5.58
CA LEU A 47 1.17 1.54 6.32
C LEU A 47 2.27 2.08 7.24
N ILE A 48 2.18 1.70 8.51
CA ILE A 48 3.26 1.90 9.48
C ILE A 48 3.77 0.50 9.85
N PRO A 49 4.94 0.08 9.31
CA PRO A 49 5.42 -1.28 9.53
C PRO A 49 5.91 -1.51 10.96
N GLY A 50 5.94 -2.76 11.39
CA GLY A 50 6.49 -3.18 12.68
C GLY A 50 5.46 -3.68 13.66
N ASP A 51 5.88 -3.77 14.94
CA ASP A 51 5.10 -4.35 16.04
C ASP A 51 4.59 -3.31 17.03
N GLY A 52 4.47 -2.05 16.61
CA GLY A 52 3.97 -0.97 17.46
C GLY A 52 2.48 -1.09 17.76
N ALA A 53 1.94 -0.05 18.38
CA ALA A 53 0.52 0.00 18.76
C ALA A 53 -0.36 -0.15 17.50
N GLY A 54 -1.38 -1.00 17.60
CA GLY A 54 -2.30 -1.25 16.50
C GLY A 54 -1.78 -2.22 15.44
N ALA A 55 -0.60 -2.83 15.66
CA ALA A 55 -0.01 -3.74 14.69
C ALA A 55 -0.81 -5.04 14.55
N GLY A 56 -0.91 -5.51 13.31
CA GLY A 56 -1.54 -6.76 12.94
C GLY A 56 -1.06 -7.17 11.55
N LEU A 57 -1.77 -8.09 10.92
CA LEU A 57 -1.46 -8.48 9.54
C LEU A 57 -2.09 -7.49 8.57
N ILE A 58 -1.28 -7.03 7.64
CA ILE A 58 -1.72 -6.14 6.56
C ILE A 58 -1.73 -6.93 5.27
N LEU A 59 -2.89 -6.96 4.63
CA LEU A 59 -3.11 -7.73 3.42
C LEU A 59 -2.77 -6.91 2.19
N GLY A 60 -2.11 -7.55 1.25
CA GLY A 60 -1.76 -6.91 -0.02
C GLY A 60 -1.33 -7.94 -1.05
N ARG A 61 -0.61 -7.47 -2.04
CA ARG A 61 -0.09 -8.32 -3.10
C ARG A 61 1.38 -8.00 -3.34
N VAL A 62 2.18 -9.05 -3.55
CA VAL A 62 3.58 -8.89 -3.90
C VAL A 62 3.75 -9.16 -5.41
N HIS A 63 4.58 -8.34 -6.03
CA HIS A 63 4.86 -8.40 -7.47
C HIS A 63 6.37 -8.34 -7.68
N ARG A 64 6.87 -9.01 -8.70
CA ARG A 64 8.21 -8.69 -9.19
C ARG A 64 8.16 -7.34 -9.89
N ALA A 65 9.10 -6.47 -9.55
CA ALA A 65 9.14 -5.12 -10.10
C ALA A 65 9.42 -5.11 -11.61
N GLY A 66 10.18 -6.08 -12.11
CA GLY A 66 10.57 -6.08 -13.52
C GLY A 66 11.39 -4.84 -13.85
N GLU A 67 11.05 -4.21 -14.97
CA GLU A 67 11.76 -3.03 -15.47
C GLU A 67 10.94 -1.75 -15.32
N ILE A 68 10.01 -1.71 -14.36
CA ILE A 68 9.24 -0.48 -14.14
C ILE A 68 10.16 0.65 -13.67
N ASP A 69 9.76 1.88 -13.97
CA ASP A 69 10.50 3.07 -13.55
C ASP A 69 10.20 3.37 -12.08
N LEU A 70 11.09 2.94 -11.19
CA LEU A 70 10.94 3.15 -9.74
C LEU A 70 11.00 4.63 -9.37
N GLY A 71 11.80 5.43 -10.09
CA GLY A 71 11.83 6.87 -9.85
C GLY A 71 10.50 7.53 -10.15
N ALA A 72 9.83 7.12 -11.23
CA ALA A 72 8.50 7.61 -11.56
C ALA A 72 7.47 7.18 -10.52
N LEU A 73 7.57 5.95 -10.02
CA LEU A 73 6.68 5.44 -8.99
C LEU A 73 6.89 6.19 -7.67
N ASP A 74 8.15 6.42 -7.27
CA ASP A 74 8.47 7.21 -6.08
C ASP A 74 7.89 8.62 -6.16
N ALA A 75 8.03 9.25 -7.33
CA ALA A 75 7.48 10.59 -7.56
C ALA A 75 5.95 10.60 -7.51
N PHE A 76 5.31 9.58 -8.05
CA PHE A 76 3.85 9.44 -8.01
C PHE A 76 3.35 9.31 -6.58
N GLU A 77 4.01 8.49 -5.75
CA GLU A 77 3.62 8.28 -4.35
C GLU A 77 3.79 9.55 -3.51
N GLY A 78 4.77 10.37 -3.83
CA GLY A 78 4.98 11.66 -3.18
C GLY A 78 5.85 11.60 -1.94
N ALA A 79 6.10 12.78 -1.36
CA ALA A 79 7.07 12.95 -0.28
C ALA A 79 6.62 12.41 1.08
N ASP A 80 5.32 12.17 1.27
CA ASP A 80 4.77 11.68 2.53
C ASP A 80 4.97 10.16 2.71
N TYR A 81 5.34 9.47 1.64
CA TYR A 81 5.70 8.06 1.65
C TYR A 81 7.18 7.89 1.42
N VAL A 82 7.74 6.84 2.02
CA VAL A 82 9.12 6.42 1.78
C VAL A 82 9.10 4.95 1.38
N ARG A 83 9.79 4.62 0.29
CA ARG A 83 9.93 3.23 -0.17
C ARG A 83 10.97 2.54 0.70
N ARG A 84 10.56 1.49 1.41
CA ARG A 84 11.40 0.73 2.34
C ARG A 84 11.20 -0.76 2.18
N PRO A 85 12.25 -1.56 2.46
CA PRO A 85 12.10 -3.02 2.52
C PRO A 85 11.28 -3.42 3.74
N VAL A 86 10.34 -4.33 3.53
CA VAL A 86 9.54 -4.93 4.59
C VAL A 86 9.52 -6.45 4.40
N PRO A 87 9.46 -7.23 5.47
CA PRO A 87 9.29 -8.68 5.35
C PRO A 87 7.83 -8.98 4.98
N VAL A 88 7.64 -9.80 3.96
CA VAL A 88 6.29 -10.24 3.58
C VAL A 88 6.21 -11.76 3.60
N ALA A 89 5.03 -12.27 3.94
CA ALA A 89 4.73 -13.68 3.93
C ALA A 89 3.91 -14.01 2.68
N VAL A 90 4.37 -14.97 1.89
CA VAL A 90 3.74 -15.43 0.66
C VAL A 90 3.71 -16.95 0.71
N GLU A 91 2.52 -17.54 0.76
CA GLU A 91 2.36 -19.00 0.75
C GLU A 91 3.23 -19.72 1.80
N GLY A 92 3.28 -19.15 3.01
CA GLY A 92 4.04 -19.73 4.12
C GLY A 92 5.54 -19.45 4.08
N GLN A 93 6.02 -18.74 3.07
CA GLN A 93 7.43 -18.36 2.95
C GLN A 93 7.58 -16.87 3.18
N SER A 94 8.76 -16.48 3.67
CA SER A 94 9.10 -15.09 3.94
C SER A 94 10.07 -14.58 2.87
N LEU A 95 9.82 -13.37 2.39
CA LEU A 95 10.74 -12.69 1.48
C LEU A 95 10.73 -11.19 1.76
N TRP A 96 11.76 -10.50 1.27
CA TRP A 96 11.82 -9.05 1.36
C TRP A 96 11.15 -8.42 0.13
N ALA A 97 10.28 -7.44 0.38
CA ALA A 97 9.69 -6.61 -0.67
C ALA A 97 9.81 -5.16 -0.26
N GLU A 98 9.82 -4.25 -1.22
CA GLU A 98 9.75 -2.84 -0.92
C GLU A 98 8.31 -2.38 -0.94
N ALA A 99 7.95 -1.54 0.03
CA ALA A 99 6.62 -0.96 0.16
C ALA A 99 6.74 0.54 0.42
N TYR A 100 5.71 1.27 0.03
CA TYR A 100 5.61 2.69 0.35
C TYR A 100 5.00 2.83 1.73
N VAL A 101 5.82 3.21 2.70
CA VAL A 101 5.39 3.35 4.09
C VAL A 101 5.15 4.82 4.42
N TRP A 102 4.18 5.06 5.29
CA TRP A 102 3.85 6.41 5.70
C TRP A 102 4.96 6.98 6.58
N ALA A 103 5.48 8.15 6.22
CA ALA A 103 6.66 8.73 6.84
C ALA A 103 6.38 10.03 7.60
N MET A 104 5.10 10.40 7.74
CA MET A 104 4.67 11.64 8.39
C MET A 104 3.82 11.33 9.61
N PRO A 105 3.58 12.30 10.50
CA PRO A 105 2.54 12.15 11.52
C PRO A 105 1.18 11.87 10.87
N LEU A 106 0.34 11.07 11.53
CA LEU A 106 -0.99 10.79 11.00
C LEU A 106 -1.83 12.07 11.02
N PRO A 107 -2.51 12.40 9.90
CA PRO A 107 -3.37 13.58 9.87
C PRO A 107 -4.63 13.39 10.70
N LEU A 108 -5.29 14.49 11.02
CA LEU A 108 -6.63 14.43 11.61
C LEU A 108 -7.58 13.71 10.65
N GLY A 109 -8.44 12.90 11.20
CA GLY A 109 -9.40 12.12 10.41
C GLY A 109 -8.85 10.79 9.91
N ALA A 110 -7.59 10.44 10.20
CA ALA A 110 -7.08 9.11 9.91
C ALA A 110 -7.88 8.06 10.68
N GLU A 111 -8.32 7.00 9.99
CA GLU A 111 -9.10 5.93 10.61
C GLU A 111 -8.31 4.63 10.61
N PRO A 112 -8.19 3.95 11.75
CA PRO A 112 -7.48 2.67 11.80
C PRO A 112 -8.26 1.59 11.06
N ILE A 113 -7.55 0.76 10.32
CA ILE A 113 -8.11 -0.42 9.65
C ILE A 113 -7.62 -1.66 10.39
N VAL A 114 -8.35 -2.06 11.41
CA VAL A 114 -7.92 -3.10 12.35
C VAL A 114 -7.73 -4.46 11.67
N HIS A 115 -8.57 -4.81 10.71
CA HIS A 115 -8.46 -6.07 9.97
C HIS A 115 -7.37 -6.06 8.88
N GLY A 116 -6.72 -4.90 8.63
CA GLY A 116 -5.56 -4.83 7.75
C GLY A 116 -5.81 -4.91 6.25
N ASP A 117 -7.05 -4.77 5.80
CA ASP A 117 -7.42 -4.91 4.38
C ASP A 117 -8.11 -3.63 3.88
N PHE A 118 -7.38 -2.82 3.16
CA PHE A 118 -7.90 -1.54 2.66
C PHE A 118 -9.10 -1.73 1.72
N SER A 119 -9.02 -2.69 0.82
CA SER A 119 -10.11 -2.98 -0.13
C SER A 119 -11.40 -3.37 0.60
N ARG A 120 -11.28 -4.24 1.61
CA ARG A 120 -12.40 -4.62 2.47
C ARG A 120 -12.98 -3.43 3.23
N TRP A 121 -12.11 -2.57 3.77
CA TRP A 121 -12.53 -1.37 4.49
C TRP A 121 -13.33 -0.42 3.57
N LEU A 122 -12.88 -0.20 2.33
CA LEU A 122 -13.63 0.60 1.36
C LEU A 122 -15.02 0.01 1.11
N SER A 123 -15.10 -1.31 0.94
CA SER A 123 -16.36 -2.00 0.72
C SER A 123 -17.30 -1.89 1.92
N GLU A 124 -16.78 -2.09 3.12
CA GLU A 124 -17.57 -2.06 4.34
C GLU A 124 -18.07 -0.66 4.70
N THR A 125 -17.31 0.38 4.37
CA THR A 125 -17.65 1.75 4.68
C THR A 125 -18.38 2.47 3.55
N GLY A 126 -18.39 1.91 2.35
CA GLY A 126 -18.94 2.55 1.16
C GLY A 126 -18.14 3.75 0.67
N ARG A 127 -16.89 3.89 1.12
CA ARG A 127 -16.03 5.02 0.76
C ARG A 127 -15.26 4.76 -0.53
N ALA A 128 -14.97 5.84 -1.26
CA ALA A 128 -14.27 5.76 -2.54
C ALA A 128 -12.75 5.86 -2.34
N PRO A 129 -11.96 5.08 -3.10
CA PRO A 129 -10.50 5.21 -3.06
C PRO A 129 -10.04 6.47 -3.77
N TYR A 130 -8.91 7.02 -3.31
CA TYR A 130 -8.23 8.12 -3.97
C TYR A 130 -7.69 7.64 -5.33
N ARG A 131 -8.00 8.37 -6.39
CA ARG A 131 -7.60 8.02 -7.77
C ARG A 131 -6.56 8.98 -8.36
N GLY A 132 -6.08 9.92 -7.57
CA GLY A 132 -5.21 10.98 -8.02
C GLY A 132 -5.99 12.23 -8.45
N PRO A 133 -5.29 13.30 -8.65
CA PRO A 133 -5.89 14.56 -9.07
C PRO A 133 -6.44 14.51 -10.49
#